data_7ba32006e06090b47a87c2e7f44ca97d
#
_entry.id   7ba32006e06090b47a87c2e7f44ca97d
#
_cell.length_a   1.000
_cell.length_b   1.000
_cell.length_c   1.000
_cell.angle_alpha   90.00
_cell.angle_beta   90.00
_cell.angle_gamma   90.00
#
_symmetry.space_group_name_H-M   'P 1'
#
loop_
_entity.id
_entity.type
_entity.pdbx_description
1 polymer ?
#
loop_
_entity_poly.entity_id
_entity_poly.type
_entity_poly.pdbx_seq_one_letter_code
_entity_poly.pdbx_strand_id
1 'polypeptide(L)'
;MPQSIKLSTDQMRLMSLFQNVTKATARDCVEDETQDKIIFVVQEGKMGLAIGKGGSNIKSLKNIIKRDIELIEYFDDPIKFLKNIL
;
A
#
# COMPACT_ATOMS: atom_id res chain seq x y z
N MET A 1 20.96 -8.37 -10.92
CA MET A 1 20.82 -7.60 -10.88
C MET A 1 20.11 -6.92 -10.38
N PRO A 2 20.16 -6.50 -10.21
CA PRO A 2 19.52 -5.87 -9.62
C PRO A 2 18.85 -4.98 -9.75
N GLN A 3 18.62 -4.55 -9.68
CA GLN A 3 18.06 -3.79 -9.63
C GLN A 3 17.26 -3.32 -9.15
N SER A 4 17.00 -3.15 -9.09
CA SER A 4 16.25 -2.63 -8.70
C SER A 4 15.98 -1.50 -7.90
N ILE A 5 16.46 -0.53 -7.88
CA ILE A 5 16.16 0.59 -7.09
C ILE A 5 15.09 1.45 -7.62
N LYS A 6 14.88 1.44 -8.90
CA LYS A 6 13.81 2.22 -9.48
C LYS A 6 12.54 1.39 -9.53
N LEU A 7 11.40 2.05 -9.65
CA LEU A 7 10.14 1.35 -9.73
C LEU A 7 10.12 0.44 -10.94
N SER A 8 9.81 -0.80 -10.71
CA SER A 8 9.66 -1.75 -11.79
C SER A 8 8.30 -1.57 -12.43
N THR A 9 8.14 -2.15 -13.60
CA THR A 9 6.83 -2.15 -14.26
C THR A 9 5.78 -2.81 -13.37
N ASP A 10 6.18 -3.86 -12.67
CA ASP A 10 5.27 -4.57 -11.78
C ASP A 10 4.80 -3.68 -10.65
N GLN A 11 5.71 -2.90 -10.06
CA GLN A 11 5.33 -1.99 -8.99
C GLN A 11 4.38 -0.93 -9.48
N MET A 12 4.60 -0.42 -10.69
CA MET A 12 3.71 0.59 -11.26
C MET A 12 2.32 0.01 -11.50
N ARG A 13 2.26 -1.22 -11.97
CA ARG A 13 0.97 -1.89 -12.17
C ARG A 13 0.25 -2.10 -10.86
N LEU A 14 0.99 -2.48 -9.82
CA LEU A 14 0.40 -2.70 -8.51
C LEU A 14 -0.16 -1.40 -7.95
N MET A 15 0.57 -0.30 -8.11
CA MET A 15 0.09 0.99 -7.63
C MET A 15 -1.14 1.45 -8.38
N SER A 16 -1.17 1.23 -9.68
CA SER A 16 -2.35 1.58 -10.49
C SER A 16 -3.55 0.73 -10.08
N LEU A 17 -3.32 -0.56 -9.88
CA LEU A 17 -4.38 -1.45 -9.45
C LEU A 17 -4.93 -1.03 -8.09
N PHE A 18 -4.03 -0.70 -7.18
CA PHE A 18 -4.42 -0.26 -5.84
C PHE A 18 -5.34 0.96 -5.94
N GLN A 19 -4.95 1.94 -6.72
CA GLN A 19 -5.74 3.15 -6.86
C GLN A 19 -7.09 2.87 -7.53
N ASN A 20 -7.11 2.01 -8.53
CA ASN A 20 -8.35 1.67 -9.21
C ASN A 20 -9.32 0.95 -8.29
N VAL A 21 -8.83 0.07 -7.45
CA VAL A 21 -9.68 -0.72 -6.58
C VAL A 21 -10.14 0.08 -5.37
N THR A 22 -9.21 0.82 -4.74
CA THR A 22 -9.52 1.48 -3.48
C THR A 22 -9.92 2.94 -3.63
N LYS A 23 -9.58 3.56 -4.76
CA LYS A 23 -9.75 4.99 -5.00
C LYS A 23 -8.85 5.83 -4.12
N ALA A 24 -7.97 5.19 -3.36
CA ALA A 24 -6.97 5.90 -2.57
C ALA A 24 -5.66 5.89 -3.32
N THR A 25 -4.83 6.88 -3.06
CA THR A 25 -3.53 6.98 -3.70
C THR A 25 -2.48 6.32 -2.83
N ALA A 26 -1.71 5.42 -3.42
CA ALA A 26 -0.57 4.84 -2.75
C ALA A 26 0.66 5.69 -3.07
N ARG A 27 1.43 6.01 -2.05
CA ARG A 27 2.65 6.78 -2.27
C ARG A 27 3.79 5.87 -2.69
N ASP A 28 3.72 4.62 -2.29
CA ASP A 28 4.78 3.68 -2.61
C ASP A 28 4.23 2.27 -2.51
N CYS A 29 5.01 1.35 -3.05
CA CYS A 29 4.64 -0.05 -3.06
C CYS A 29 5.92 -0.87 -2.90
N VAL A 30 5.95 -1.73 -1.89
CA VAL A 30 7.11 -2.55 -1.60
C VAL A 30 6.71 -4.01 -1.66
N GLU A 31 7.49 -4.80 -2.39
CA GLU A 31 7.30 -6.23 -2.44
C GLU A 31 8.22 -6.90 -1.43
N ASP A 32 7.63 -7.56 -0.45
CA ASP A 32 8.40 -8.27 0.55
C ASP A 32 8.44 -9.74 0.17
N GLU A 33 9.51 -10.13 -0.52
CA GLU A 33 9.63 -11.50 -1.01
C GLU A 33 9.82 -12.49 0.12
N THR A 34 10.37 -12.05 1.23
CA THR A 34 10.60 -12.92 2.36
C THR A 34 9.30 -13.44 2.93
N GLN A 35 8.30 -12.58 3.02
CA GLN A 35 7.01 -12.93 3.58
C GLN A 35 5.92 -13.07 2.52
N ASP A 36 6.30 -12.96 1.27
CA ASP A 36 5.38 -13.09 0.14
C ASP A 36 4.19 -12.17 0.28
N LYS A 37 4.47 -10.91 0.54
CA LYS A 37 3.41 -9.91 0.69
C LYS A 37 3.77 -8.61 0.00
N ILE A 38 2.75 -7.81 -0.26
CA ILE A 38 2.89 -6.50 -0.86
C ILE A 38 2.52 -5.46 0.19
N ILE A 39 3.36 -4.45 0.34
CA ILE A 39 3.11 -3.36 1.27
C ILE A 39 2.83 -2.10 0.48
N PHE A 40 1.66 -1.51 0.72
CA PHE A 40 1.31 -0.24 0.11
C PHE A 40 1.41 0.87 1.15
N VAL A 41 2.14 1.91 0.82
CA VAL A 41 2.23 3.09 1.69
C VAL A 41 1.16 4.05 1.26
N VAL A 42 0.19 4.28 2.13
CA VAL A 42 -1.02 5.04 1.81
C VAL A 42 -0.89 6.45 2.35
N GLN A 43 -1.40 7.41 1.57
CA GLN A 43 -1.39 8.79 2.00
C GLN A 43 -2.20 8.97 3.28
N GLU A 44 -1.72 9.87 4.15
CA GLU A 44 -2.43 10.17 5.40
C GLU A 44 -3.88 10.53 5.13
N GLY A 45 -4.77 9.96 5.94
CA GLY A 45 -6.19 10.24 5.81
C GLY A 45 -6.91 9.38 4.79
N LYS A 46 -6.20 8.52 4.07
CA LYS A 46 -6.81 7.69 3.04
C LYS A 46 -6.91 6.23 3.42
N MET A 47 -6.53 5.90 4.65
CA MET A 47 -6.54 4.50 5.09
C MET A 47 -7.94 3.89 5.03
N GLY A 48 -8.95 4.66 5.40
CA GLY A 48 -10.31 4.18 5.35
C GLY A 48 -10.75 3.77 3.96
N LEU A 49 -10.37 4.59 2.96
CA LEU A 49 -10.66 4.26 1.57
C LEU A 49 -9.91 3.01 1.14
N ALA A 50 -8.65 2.90 1.57
CA ALA A 50 -7.84 1.77 1.15
C ALA A 50 -8.41 0.46 1.68
N ILE A 51 -8.85 0.46 2.92
CA ILE A 51 -9.42 -0.74 3.52
C ILE A 51 -10.79 -1.02 2.94
N GLY A 52 -11.58 0.02 2.78
CA GLY A 52 -12.94 -0.12 2.30
C GLY A 52 -13.89 -0.58 3.39
N LYS A 53 -15.17 -0.55 3.09
CA LYS A 53 -16.19 -0.94 4.04
C LYS A 53 -16.09 -2.42 4.35
N GLY A 54 -15.86 -2.73 5.62
CA GLY A 54 -15.73 -4.12 6.03
C GLY A 54 -14.54 -4.82 5.44
N GLY A 55 -13.53 -4.06 4.98
CA GLY A 55 -12.34 -4.65 4.39
C GLY A 55 -12.52 -5.07 2.95
N SER A 56 -13.58 -4.60 2.29
CA SER A 56 -13.90 -5.06 0.94
C SER A 56 -12.78 -4.78 -0.07
N ASN A 57 -12.17 -3.61 0.02
CA ASN A 57 -11.13 -3.26 -0.93
C ASN A 57 -9.87 -4.11 -0.72
N ILE A 58 -9.53 -4.34 0.53
CA ILE A 58 -8.38 -5.19 0.84
C ILE A 58 -8.61 -6.60 0.34
N LYS A 59 -9.81 -7.12 0.54
CA LYS A 59 -10.15 -8.46 0.08
C LYS A 59 -10.06 -8.56 -1.43
N SER A 60 -10.55 -7.54 -2.13
CA SER A 60 -10.47 -7.52 -3.59
C SER A 60 -9.03 -7.53 -4.06
N LEU A 61 -8.18 -6.72 -3.42
CA LEU A 61 -6.77 -6.68 -3.79
C LEU A 61 -6.10 -8.03 -3.56
N LYS A 62 -6.38 -8.66 -2.43
CA LYS A 62 -5.80 -9.98 -2.16
C LYS A 62 -6.23 -11.00 -3.20
N ASN A 63 -7.47 -10.95 -3.61
CA ASN A 63 -7.98 -11.88 -4.60
C ASN A 63 -7.31 -11.69 -5.97
N ILE A 64 -7.08 -10.43 -6.33
CA ILE A 64 -6.48 -10.13 -7.61
C ILE A 64 -5.00 -10.41 -7.61
N ILE A 65 -4.31 -9.97 -6.57
CA ILE A 65 -2.86 -10.08 -6.49
C ILE A 65 -2.39 -11.46 -6.06
N LYS A 66 -3.21 -12.15 -5.26
CA LYS A 66 -2.91 -13.49 -4.77
C LYS A 66 -1.75 -13.52 -3.79
N ARG A 67 -1.59 -12.43 -3.06
CA ARG A 67 -0.58 -12.32 -2.02
C ARG A 67 -1.16 -11.56 -0.84
N ASP A 68 -0.51 -11.67 0.31
CA ASP A 68 -0.91 -10.88 1.46
C ASP A 68 -0.65 -9.41 1.19
N ILE A 69 -1.54 -8.57 1.71
CA ILE A 69 -1.45 -7.14 1.53
C ILE A 69 -1.32 -6.48 2.89
N GLU A 70 -0.36 -5.59 3.01
CA GLU A 70 -0.19 -4.80 4.21
C GLU A 70 -0.28 -3.32 3.85
N LEU A 71 -0.93 -2.54 4.69
CA LEU A 71 -1.07 -1.11 4.46
C LEU A 71 -0.35 -0.36 5.56
N ILE A 72 0.40 0.65 5.14
CA ILE A 72 1.10 1.53 6.07
C ILE A 72 0.68 2.94 5.75
N GLU A 73 0.33 3.71 6.76
CA GLU A 73 -0.08 5.08 6.55
C GLU A 73 1.12 6.01 6.61
N TYR A 74 1.24 6.90 5.62
CA TYR A 74 2.32 7.86 5.54
C TYR A 74 1.88 9.18 6.16
N PHE A 75 2.67 9.70 7.08
CA PHE A 75 2.39 10.98 7.72
C PHE A 75 3.38 12.03 7.24
N ASP A 76 2.86 13.14 6.76
CA ASP A 76 3.70 14.24 6.33
C ASP A 76 4.21 15.06 7.52
N ASP A 77 3.48 15.03 8.61
CA ASP A 77 3.78 15.85 9.79
C ASP A 77 4.58 15.06 10.80
N PRO A 78 5.86 15.40 11.02
CA PRO A 78 6.68 14.68 11.99
C PRO A 78 6.13 14.74 13.41
N ILE A 79 5.52 15.86 13.77
CA ILE A 79 4.95 15.98 15.11
C ILE A 79 3.81 15.01 15.30
N LYS A 80 2.99 14.89 14.29
CA LYS A 80 1.87 13.96 14.33
C LYS A 80 2.37 12.53 14.44
N PHE A 81 3.41 12.23 13.72
CA PHE A 81 4.00 10.90 13.74
C PHE A 81 4.54 10.59 15.14
N LEU A 82 5.20 11.55 15.75
CA LEU A 82 5.75 11.37 17.08
C LEU A 82 4.64 11.14 18.11
N LYS A 83 3.53 11.83 17.97
CA LYS A 83 2.40 11.62 18.87
C LYS A 83 1.88 10.20 18.80
N ASN A 84 1.90 9.63 17.62
CA ASN A 84 1.42 8.28 17.44
C ASN A 84 2.36 7.24 18.08
N ILE A 85 3.61 7.59 18.23
CA ILE A 85 4.56 6.71 18.87
C ILE A 85 4.34 6.67 20.38
N LEU A 86 4.01 7.81 20.94
CA LEU A 86 3.76 7.90 22.37
C LEU A 86 2.44 7.26 22.73
#